data_728b6df5688c43b884baa04f4f839911
#
_entry.id   728b6df5688c43b884baa04f4f839911
#
_cell.length_a   1.000
_cell.length_b   1.000
_cell.length_c   1.000
_cell.angle_alpha   90.00
_cell.angle_beta   90.00
_cell.angle_gamma   90.00
#
_symmetry.space_group_name_H-M   'P 1'
#
loop_
_entity.id
_entity.type
_entity.pdbx_description
1 polymer ?
#
loop_
_entity_poly.entity_id
_entity_poly.type
_entity_poly.pdbx_seq_one_letter_code
_entity_poly.pdbx_strand_id
1 'polypeptide(L)'
;MTQPVSRRRVLAASAGAAGLLWTPASRAACPEPLDFPAGVDHHRQNYRNWAGELRADDVWTAVPGTADDVVTLANWAHRQGYALRAQGFRHGWSPLTVTAGTDCASRVVLVDTRRLDAMTLTGPGPEPGSATVRVGAGAGMEALLGFLEDAGHGLTATPAPGDLSVGGVLAIDAHGTAVPAEGEVRAPGTTYGSLSNLVLRLTAVVWDPGAGAYAARSFERSDPQCAALLANLGRAFVTEVTLLAGPLARLRCVSRVDVPAAELFAAPGAGGRTFDSFLAATGRVEAIWFPFTERPWLKVWSVSPERPVTSRPVTGPYNYPFSDTVPSPVADLAGRILGGQIQLAPALGRAQYTATVAGLTATASADLWGAAKNLQLYVRPTTLHVHANGYAVRVPRSGVQEVVHGFAAFYTARLRAYAARGRFPVNGAVEIRVTGLDDPAETAIGGAQAPALSALCPDPSHPAGEVAVWLDVLTLPGTPNSGAFFREVERYLFAAHPGTRVEWSKGWAYTGEGAWSDPDVLDRVVPASFGPGWDAAVSALDRLDPARVFTNPFLDRLLR
;
A
#
# COMPACT_ATOMS: atom_id res chain seq x y z
N MET A 1 20.17 -31.70 11.05
CA MET A 1 20.30 -30.26 10.76
C MET A 1 20.21 -30.05 9.26
N THR A 2 19.02 -29.82 8.74
CA THR A 2 18.78 -29.57 7.32
C THR A 2 18.98 -28.08 7.04
N GLN A 3 19.87 -27.77 6.09
CA GLN A 3 20.12 -26.38 5.68
C GLN A 3 18.86 -25.75 5.07
N PRO A 4 18.57 -24.48 5.32
CA PRO A 4 17.43 -23.78 4.70
C PRO A 4 17.64 -23.65 3.19
N VAL A 5 16.66 -24.05 2.42
CA VAL A 5 16.65 -23.94 0.94
C VAL A 5 16.51 -22.47 0.55
N SER A 6 17.47 -21.92 -0.18
CA SER A 6 17.44 -20.54 -0.61
C SER A 6 16.31 -20.29 -1.64
N ARG A 7 15.69 -19.11 -1.61
CA ARG A 7 14.62 -18.66 -2.53
C ARG A 7 14.97 -18.78 -4.02
N ARG A 8 16.24 -18.72 -4.36
CA ARG A 8 16.70 -18.97 -5.74
C ARG A 8 16.24 -20.31 -6.29
N ARG A 9 16.04 -21.33 -5.42
CA ARG A 9 15.56 -22.66 -5.85
C ARG A 9 14.04 -22.73 -6.02
N VAL A 10 13.26 -21.94 -5.25
CA VAL A 10 11.79 -21.89 -5.41
C VAL A 10 11.43 -21.11 -6.68
N LEU A 11 12.14 -20.04 -6.98
CA LEU A 11 11.97 -19.26 -8.23
C LEU A 11 12.50 -20.01 -9.47
N ALA A 12 13.52 -20.86 -9.33
CA ALA A 12 14.03 -21.68 -10.43
C ALA A 12 13.10 -22.85 -10.78
N ALA A 13 12.32 -23.39 -9.83
CA ALA A 13 11.35 -24.44 -10.10
C ALA A 13 10.12 -23.95 -10.87
N SER A 14 9.77 -22.66 -10.77
CA SER A 14 8.68 -22.05 -11.57
C SER A 14 9.08 -21.74 -13.03
N ALA A 15 10.38 -21.75 -13.35
CA ALA A 15 10.87 -21.50 -14.71
C ALA A 15 11.01 -22.76 -15.55
N GLY A 16 10.86 -23.96 -14.98
CA GLY A 16 11.19 -25.24 -15.62
C GLY A 16 10.07 -25.94 -16.39
N ALA A 17 8.83 -25.47 -16.38
CA ALA A 17 7.68 -26.18 -16.97
C ALA A 17 7.13 -25.60 -18.29
N ALA A 18 7.78 -24.62 -18.89
CA ALA A 18 7.40 -24.07 -20.20
C ALA A 18 8.60 -24.00 -21.15
N GLY A 19 9.26 -25.14 -21.35
CA GLY A 19 10.31 -25.30 -22.37
C GLY A 19 9.74 -25.50 -23.77
N LEU A 20 8.95 -24.56 -24.29
CA LEU A 20 8.81 -24.34 -25.71
C LEU A 20 9.97 -23.45 -26.14
N LEU A 21 10.81 -23.94 -27.03
CA LEU A 21 11.90 -23.24 -27.70
C LEU A 21 11.36 -21.95 -28.33
N TRP A 22 11.29 -20.89 -27.55
CA TRP A 22 11.13 -19.55 -28.07
C TRP A 22 12.50 -19.08 -28.54
N THR A 23 12.78 -19.21 -29.83
CA THR A 23 13.82 -18.38 -30.45
C THR A 23 13.40 -16.93 -30.17
N PRO A 24 14.21 -16.14 -29.43
CA PRO A 24 13.88 -14.74 -29.30
C PRO A 24 13.93 -14.16 -30.73
N ALA A 25 12.78 -13.81 -31.29
CA ALA A 25 12.78 -12.87 -32.38
C ALA A 25 13.62 -11.68 -31.89
N SER A 26 14.68 -11.35 -32.62
CA SER A 26 15.53 -10.21 -32.30
C SER A 26 14.59 -8.99 -32.34
N ARG A 27 14.03 -8.59 -31.19
CA ARG A 27 13.32 -7.34 -31.09
C ARG A 27 14.34 -6.26 -31.45
N ALA A 28 14.04 -5.48 -32.48
CA ALA A 28 14.84 -4.30 -32.78
C ALA A 28 14.99 -3.51 -31.48
N ALA A 29 16.25 -3.20 -31.11
CA ALA A 29 16.49 -2.43 -29.90
C ALA A 29 15.69 -1.14 -29.96
N CYS A 30 15.03 -0.76 -28.86
CA CYS A 30 14.31 0.50 -28.78
C CYS A 30 15.25 1.66 -29.13
N PRO A 31 14.95 2.48 -30.13
CA PRO A 31 15.79 3.64 -30.44
C PRO A 31 15.84 4.57 -29.22
N GLU A 32 16.95 5.25 -29.07
CA GLU A 32 17.07 6.31 -28.08
C GLU A 32 16.04 7.41 -28.36
N PRO A 33 15.34 7.94 -27.32
CA PRO A 33 14.40 9.02 -27.51
C PRO A 33 15.08 10.26 -28.12
N LEU A 34 14.48 10.81 -29.18
CA LEU A 34 15.03 11.94 -29.90
C LEU A 34 15.18 13.17 -28.98
N ASP A 35 16.30 13.89 -29.09
CA ASP A 35 16.60 15.10 -28.33
C ASP A 35 16.42 14.93 -26.81
N PHE A 36 16.76 13.75 -26.29
CA PHE A 36 16.71 13.50 -24.85
C PHE A 36 17.64 14.47 -24.10
N PRO A 37 17.22 15.04 -22.93
CA PRO A 37 18.01 16.03 -22.21
C PRO A 37 19.40 15.50 -21.80
N ALA A 38 20.46 16.08 -22.35
CA ALA A 38 21.85 15.62 -22.16
C ALA A 38 22.33 15.68 -20.70
N GLY A 39 21.69 16.49 -19.84
CA GLY A 39 22.05 16.62 -18.42
C GLY A 39 21.38 15.59 -17.51
N VAL A 40 20.50 14.73 -18.03
CA VAL A 40 19.78 13.74 -17.25
C VAL A 40 20.25 12.33 -17.61
N ASP A 41 20.77 11.62 -16.60
CA ASP A 41 21.14 10.22 -16.77
C ASP A 41 19.94 9.37 -17.20
N HIS A 42 20.17 8.44 -18.13
CA HIS A 42 19.13 7.52 -18.57
C HIS A 42 19.72 6.16 -18.97
N HIS A 43 18.86 5.13 -18.90
CA HIS A 43 19.21 3.76 -19.28
C HIS A 43 17.96 2.98 -19.66
N ARG A 44 18.12 1.78 -20.18
CA ARG A 44 17.02 0.84 -20.40
C ARG A 44 16.93 -0.16 -19.27
N GLN A 45 15.70 -0.52 -18.86
CA GLN A 45 15.48 -1.53 -17.85
C GLN A 45 14.24 -2.38 -18.14
N ASN A 46 14.17 -3.52 -17.48
CA ASN A 46 12.94 -4.29 -17.38
C ASN A 46 12.17 -3.86 -16.13
N TYR A 47 10.92 -3.45 -16.31
CA TYR A 47 10.02 -3.14 -15.22
C TYR A 47 9.19 -4.37 -14.85
N ARG A 48 8.99 -4.56 -13.55
CA ARG A 48 8.04 -5.52 -12.98
C ARG A 48 7.42 -4.88 -11.75
N ASN A 49 6.08 -4.97 -11.62
CA ASN A 49 5.40 -4.58 -10.39
C ASN A 49 5.66 -5.62 -9.28
N TRP A 50 5.13 -5.39 -8.08
CA TRP A 50 5.39 -6.25 -6.93
C TRP A 50 5.06 -7.73 -7.19
N ALA A 51 3.88 -8.04 -7.70
CA ALA A 51 3.48 -9.43 -7.99
C ALA A 51 4.09 -10.01 -9.28
N GLY A 52 4.74 -9.17 -10.11
CA GLY A 52 5.34 -9.58 -11.38
C GLY A 52 4.32 -9.84 -12.50
N GLU A 53 3.07 -9.43 -12.34
CA GLU A 53 2.02 -9.57 -13.34
C GLU A 53 2.02 -8.45 -14.39
N LEU A 54 2.40 -7.24 -13.98
CA LEU A 54 2.61 -6.11 -14.89
C LEU A 54 4.09 -6.03 -15.23
N ARG A 55 4.38 -6.10 -16.52
CA ARG A 55 5.75 -6.13 -17.05
C ARG A 55 5.89 -5.21 -18.23
N ALA A 56 7.02 -4.53 -18.31
CA ALA A 56 7.47 -3.84 -19.51
C ALA A 56 8.95 -4.14 -19.69
N ASP A 57 9.30 -4.70 -20.83
CA ASP A 57 10.68 -5.04 -21.12
C ASP A 57 11.35 -3.91 -21.91
N ASP A 58 12.61 -3.65 -21.59
CA ASP A 58 13.47 -2.74 -22.32
C ASP A 58 12.94 -1.28 -22.40
N VAL A 59 12.38 -0.77 -21.31
CA VAL A 59 11.78 0.57 -21.23
C VAL A 59 12.83 1.60 -20.88
N TRP A 60 12.81 2.76 -21.54
CA TRP A 60 13.66 3.89 -21.18
C TRP A 60 13.33 4.43 -19.81
N THR A 61 14.37 4.72 -19.04
CA THR A 61 14.28 5.22 -17.68
C THR A 61 15.25 6.38 -17.48
N ALA A 62 14.70 7.53 -17.13
CA ALA A 62 15.43 8.72 -16.73
C ALA A 62 15.73 8.68 -15.21
N VAL A 63 16.86 9.25 -14.79
CA VAL A 63 17.30 9.29 -13.39
C VAL A 63 17.62 10.74 -13.01
N PRO A 64 16.60 11.60 -12.77
CA PRO A 64 16.82 12.98 -12.37
C PRO A 64 17.47 13.08 -11.00
N GLY A 65 18.40 14.02 -10.83
CA GLY A 65 19.03 14.35 -9.55
C GLY A 65 18.38 15.52 -8.83
N THR A 66 17.61 16.35 -9.55
CA THR A 66 17.01 17.57 -9.05
C THR A 66 15.58 17.76 -9.55
N ALA A 67 14.82 18.66 -8.91
CA ALA A 67 13.50 19.06 -9.40
C ALA A 67 13.57 19.73 -10.78
N ASP A 68 14.65 20.47 -11.07
CA ASP A 68 14.87 21.12 -12.36
C ASP A 68 15.11 20.11 -13.50
N ASP A 69 15.74 18.98 -13.20
CA ASP A 69 15.83 17.87 -14.15
C ASP A 69 14.44 17.32 -14.51
N VAL A 70 13.55 17.21 -13.52
CA VAL A 70 12.16 16.76 -13.74
C VAL A 70 11.39 17.76 -14.59
N VAL A 71 11.56 19.07 -14.34
CA VAL A 71 10.98 20.14 -15.17
C VAL A 71 11.49 20.04 -16.61
N THR A 72 12.80 19.83 -16.78
CA THR A 72 13.43 19.66 -18.08
C THR A 72 12.87 18.44 -18.83
N LEU A 73 12.74 17.31 -18.14
CA LEU A 73 12.13 16.09 -18.67
C LEU A 73 10.66 16.31 -19.06
N ALA A 74 9.87 16.99 -18.23
CA ALA A 74 8.45 17.23 -18.49
C ALA A 74 8.27 18.10 -19.75
N ASN A 75 9.05 19.16 -19.90
CA ASN A 75 9.04 20.00 -21.08
C ASN A 75 9.55 19.30 -22.35
N TRP A 76 10.56 18.45 -22.23
CA TRP A 76 11.02 17.59 -23.32
C TRP A 76 9.91 16.60 -23.71
N ALA A 77 9.33 15.88 -22.74
CA ALA A 77 8.28 14.89 -22.97
C ALA A 77 7.05 15.52 -23.65
N HIS A 78 6.65 16.72 -23.21
CA HIS A 78 5.57 17.48 -23.83
C HIS A 78 5.86 17.76 -25.31
N ARG A 79 7.08 18.25 -25.65
CA ARG A 79 7.44 18.55 -27.06
C ARG A 79 7.54 17.29 -27.93
N GLN A 80 8.01 16.19 -27.37
CA GLN A 80 8.28 14.95 -28.09
C GLN A 80 7.10 13.95 -28.07
N GLY A 81 6.02 14.25 -27.33
CA GLY A 81 4.85 13.38 -27.19
C GLY A 81 5.14 12.10 -26.38
N TYR A 82 5.95 12.21 -25.34
CA TYR A 82 6.20 11.12 -24.38
C TYR A 82 5.36 11.33 -23.12
N ALA A 83 4.99 10.20 -22.49
CA ALA A 83 4.49 10.20 -21.11
C ALA A 83 5.63 9.88 -20.14
N LEU A 84 5.63 10.52 -18.97
CA LEU A 84 6.57 10.28 -17.87
C LEU A 84 5.87 9.56 -16.73
N ARG A 85 6.43 8.44 -16.28
CA ARG A 85 5.86 7.71 -15.13
C ARG A 85 6.87 7.62 -14.00
N ALA A 86 6.55 8.28 -12.87
CA ALA A 86 7.37 8.20 -11.67
C ALA A 86 7.47 6.76 -11.18
N GLN A 87 8.68 6.35 -10.80
CA GLN A 87 9.00 5.05 -10.27
C GLN A 87 9.86 5.22 -9.03
N GLY A 88 9.46 4.58 -7.91
CA GLY A 88 10.29 4.39 -6.73
C GLY A 88 10.77 2.93 -6.63
N PHE A 89 10.39 2.24 -5.55
CA PHE A 89 10.83 0.86 -5.25
C PHE A 89 9.96 -0.24 -5.88
N ARG A 90 8.94 0.09 -6.68
CA ARG A 90 8.07 -0.84 -7.43
C ARG A 90 7.25 -1.77 -6.56
N HIS A 91 6.78 -1.31 -5.42
CA HIS A 91 6.02 -2.12 -4.47
C HIS A 91 4.50 -2.15 -4.77
N GLY A 92 3.97 -1.35 -5.69
CA GLY A 92 2.56 -1.35 -6.07
C GLY A 92 2.17 -2.57 -6.92
N TRP A 93 0.92 -3.03 -6.78
CA TRP A 93 0.31 -4.04 -7.66
C TRP A 93 -0.36 -3.41 -8.87
N SER A 94 -1.11 -2.33 -8.65
CA SER A 94 -1.99 -1.70 -9.64
C SER A 94 -1.23 -1.04 -10.81
N PRO A 95 -1.88 -0.88 -11.99
CA PRO A 95 -1.24 -0.36 -13.20
C PRO A 95 -1.05 1.16 -13.20
N LEU A 96 -0.78 1.74 -12.04
CA LEU A 96 -0.57 3.19 -11.90
C LEU A 96 0.75 3.66 -12.52
N THR A 97 1.79 2.82 -12.55
CA THR A 97 3.08 3.17 -13.17
C THR A 97 3.14 2.66 -14.61
N VAL A 98 2.97 1.36 -14.80
CA VAL A 98 3.06 0.67 -16.09
C VAL A 98 1.80 -0.13 -16.32
N THR A 99 1.27 -0.12 -17.53
CA THR A 99 0.14 -0.95 -17.95
C THR A 99 0.63 -2.19 -18.70
N ALA A 100 -0.21 -3.22 -18.74
CA ALA A 100 0.06 -4.39 -19.58
C ALA A 100 0.24 -3.96 -21.06
N GLY A 101 1.25 -4.51 -21.71
CA GLY A 101 1.57 -4.19 -23.11
C GLY A 101 2.40 -2.92 -23.31
N THR A 102 2.83 -2.24 -22.24
CA THR A 102 3.78 -1.13 -22.36
C THR A 102 5.10 -1.65 -22.94
N ASP A 103 5.55 -1.02 -24.00
CA ASP A 103 6.82 -1.28 -24.70
C ASP A 103 7.46 0.03 -25.21
N CYS A 104 8.51 -0.05 -26.00
CA CYS A 104 9.16 1.16 -26.53
C CYS A 104 8.31 1.94 -27.54
N ALA A 105 7.33 1.33 -28.18
CA ALA A 105 6.40 2.04 -29.09
C ALA A 105 5.37 2.86 -28.30
N SER A 106 5.21 2.56 -27.02
CA SER A 106 4.25 3.25 -26.13
C SER A 106 4.65 4.68 -25.78
N ARG A 107 5.85 5.13 -26.17
CA ARG A 107 6.38 6.48 -25.84
C ARG A 107 6.27 6.81 -24.35
N VAL A 108 6.62 5.87 -23.49
CA VAL A 108 6.67 6.04 -22.04
C VAL A 108 8.13 6.03 -21.58
N VAL A 109 8.51 7.01 -20.76
CA VAL A 109 9.77 7.02 -20.05
C VAL A 109 9.49 6.88 -18.55
N LEU A 110 10.07 5.89 -17.92
CA LEU A 110 10.06 5.78 -16.47
C LEU A 110 10.99 6.83 -15.88
N VAL A 111 10.64 7.38 -14.75
CA VAL A 111 11.48 8.36 -14.04
C VAL A 111 11.80 7.79 -12.67
N ASP A 112 13.02 7.33 -12.49
CA ASP A 112 13.53 6.82 -11.22
C ASP A 112 13.78 7.98 -10.26
N THR A 113 12.92 8.11 -9.25
CA THR A 113 12.93 9.24 -8.33
C THR A 113 13.95 9.12 -7.21
N ARG A 114 14.65 7.98 -7.05
CA ARG A 114 15.44 7.65 -5.85
C ARG A 114 16.62 8.58 -5.56
N ARG A 115 17.02 9.43 -6.52
CA ARG A 115 18.01 10.50 -6.28
C ARG A 115 17.40 11.80 -5.74
N LEU A 116 16.06 11.91 -5.70
CA LEU A 116 15.36 13.02 -5.07
C LEU A 116 15.12 12.68 -3.60
N ASP A 117 16.16 12.52 -2.80
CA ASP A 117 16.14 11.90 -1.47
C ASP A 117 16.61 12.81 -0.33
N ALA A 118 16.83 14.09 -0.60
CA ALA A 118 17.24 15.05 0.41
C ALA A 118 16.24 15.14 1.57
N MET A 119 16.75 15.22 2.80
CA MET A 119 15.94 15.34 4.01
C MET A 119 16.49 16.44 4.91
N THR A 120 15.60 17.26 5.48
CA THR A 120 15.98 18.36 6.39
C THR A 120 14.85 18.62 7.38
N LEU A 121 15.15 18.65 8.69
CA LEU A 121 14.24 19.21 9.67
C LEU A 121 14.13 20.71 9.46
N THR A 122 12.92 21.22 9.30
CA THR A 122 12.70 22.64 8.98
C THR A 122 12.27 23.47 10.19
N GLY A 123 11.99 22.82 11.31
CA GLY A 123 11.68 23.48 12.57
C GLY A 123 10.53 22.85 13.34
N PRO A 124 10.01 23.54 14.36
CA PRO A 124 8.82 23.12 15.08
C PRO A 124 7.60 23.03 14.16
N GLY A 125 6.73 22.07 14.42
CA GLY A 125 5.43 21.97 13.77
C GLY A 125 4.40 22.93 14.37
N PRO A 126 3.18 22.98 13.80
CA PRO A 126 2.12 23.86 14.27
C PRO A 126 1.58 23.50 15.67
N GLU A 127 1.72 22.25 16.10
CA GLU A 127 1.35 21.79 17.44
C GLU A 127 2.59 21.70 18.34
N PRO A 128 2.53 22.12 19.62
CA PRO A 128 3.65 22.02 20.55
C PRO A 128 4.17 20.58 20.68
N GLY A 129 5.48 20.37 20.49
CA GLY A 129 6.11 19.05 20.52
C GLY A 129 6.12 18.33 19.18
N SER A 130 5.46 18.86 18.15
CA SER A 130 5.62 18.39 16.77
C SER A 130 6.78 19.07 16.05
N ALA A 131 7.22 18.46 14.95
CA ALA A 131 8.24 19.01 14.06
C ALA A 131 7.79 18.96 12.61
N THR A 132 8.49 19.68 11.75
CA THR A 132 8.32 19.63 10.31
C THR A 132 9.59 19.10 9.64
N VAL A 133 9.44 18.18 8.70
CA VAL A 133 10.52 17.65 7.89
C VAL A 133 10.23 17.88 6.41
N ARG A 134 11.20 18.48 5.71
CA ARG A 134 11.20 18.57 4.26
C ARG A 134 11.93 17.37 3.70
N VAL A 135 11.30 16.66 2.76
CA VAL A 135 11.82 15.42 2.22
C VAL A 135 11.53 15.30 0.73
N GLY A 136 12.54 14.89 -0.03
CA GLY A 136 12.42 14.57 -1.45
C GLY A 136 11.52 13.36 -1.69
N ALA A 137 10.72 13.40 -2.74
CA ALA A 137 9.74 12.37 -3.05
C ALA A 137 10.35 10.97 -3.32
N GLY A 138 11.64 10.91 -3.67
CA GLY A 138 12.38 9.68 -3.91
C GLY A 138 13.00 9.06 -2.65
N ALA A 139 13.01 9.77 -1.52
CA ALA A 139 13.54 9.25 -0.26
C ALA A 139 12.81 7.97 0.16
N GLY A 140 13.56 6.99 0.66
CA GLY A 140 12.99 5.76 1.20
C GLY A 140 12.33 5.97 2.55
N MET A 141 11.19 5.30 2.78
CA MET A 141 10.47 5.39 4.07
C MET A 141 11.33 4.93 5.25
N GLU A 142 12.11 3.87 5.09
CA GLU A 142 13.02 3.42 6.16
C GLU A 142 14.05 4.50 6.53
N ALA A 143 14.63 5.17 5.52
CA ALA A 143 15.59 6.25 5.72
C ALA A 143 14.93 7.46 6.41
N LEU A 144 13.73 7.85 5.98
CA LEU A 144 12.97 8.94 6.60
C LEU A 144 12.64 8.63 8.07
N LEU A 145 12.15 7.42 8.35
CA LEU A 145 11.80 7.02 9.71
C LEU A 145 13.04 6.95 10.64
N GLY A 146 14.19 6.52 10.10
CA GLY A 146 15.47 6.57 10.81
C GLY A 146 15.92 8.00 11.10
N PHE A 147 15.90 8.86 10.09
CA PHE A 147 16.23 10.28 10.21
C PHE A 147 15.38 11.00 11.28
N LEU A 148 14.08 10.71 11.31
CA LEU A 148 13.17 11.27 12.33
C LEU A 148 13.45 10.69 13.73
N GLU A 149 13.71 9.39 13.85
CA GLU A 149 14.03 8.75 15.14
C GLU A 149 15.30 9.34 15.78
N ASP A 150 16.34 9.58 14.98
CA ASP A 150 17.59 10.20 15.43
C ASP A 150 17.36 11.62 15.99
N ALA A 151 16.30 12.30 15.52
CA ALA A 151 15.89 13.62 15.99
C ALA A 151 14.80 13.57 17.09
N GLY A 152 14.41 12.40 17.57
CA GLY A 152 13.39 12.24 18.60
C GLY A 152 11.95 12.36 18.11
N HIS A 153 11.73 12.23 16.80
CA HIS A 153 10.43 12.33 16.13
C HIS A 153 10.03 11.04 15.42
N GLY A 154 8.79 10.94 14.98
CA GLY A 154 8.29 9.79 14.23
C GLY A 154 6.98 10.05 13.52
N LEU A 155 6.62 9.12 12.65
CA LEU A 155 5.31 9.07 11.99
C LEU A 155 4.49 7.93 12.58
N THR A 156 3.19 8.11 12.70
CA THR A 156 2.27 7.11 13.26
C THR A 156 1.55 6.30 12.20
N ALA A 157 1.29 6.91 11.04
CA ALA A 157 0.63 6.27 9.91
C ALA A 157 1.67 5.72 8.93
N THR A 158 2.30 4.59 9.27
CA THR A 158 3.37 4.02 8.44
C THR A 158 2.95 2.69 7.85
N PRO A 159 3.10 2.48 6.53
CA PRO A 159 2.91 1.18 5.91
C PRO A 159 3.98 0.18 6.37
N ALA A 160 3.68 -1.12 6.26
CA ALA A 160 4.58 -2.17 6.70
C ALA A 160 5.92 -2.24 5.92
N PRO A 161 5.98 -2.02 4.58
CA PRO A 161 7.25 -2.05 3.87
C PRO A 161 8.12 -0.83 4.16
N GLY A 162 9.43 -1.06 4.36
CA GLY A 162 10.41 0.03 4.50
C GLY A 162 11.00 0.51 3.16
N ASP A 163 10.97 -0.34 2.15
CA ASP A 163 11.45 -0.08 0.80
C ASP A 163 10.37 0.55 -0.10
N LEU A 164 9.82 1.66 0.35
CA LEU A 164 8.86 2.50 -0.38
C LEU A 164 9.43 3.91 -0.53
N SER A 165 9.13 4.59 -1.62
CA SER A 165 9.45 6.02 -1.74
C SER A 165 8.36 6.89 -1.13
N VAL A 166 8.74 8.02 -0.54
CA VAL A 166 7.81 9.01 0.02
C VAL A 166 6.75 9.43 -1.02
N GLY A 167 7.16 9.82 -2.24
CA GLY A 167 6.21 10.18 -3.29
C GLY A 167 5.27 9.04 -3.69
N GLY A 168 5.77 7.79 -3.67
CA GLY A 168 4.96 6.61 -3.98
C GLY A 168 3.88 6.34 -2.92
N VAL A 169 4.22 6.41 -1.63
CA VAL A 169 3.25 6.18 -0.54
C VAL A 169 2.20 7.28 -0.45
N LEU A 170 2.60 8.54 -0.72
CA LEU A 170 1.65 9.65 -0.75
C LEU A 170 0.69 9.55 -1.94
N ALA A 171 1.18 9.16 -3.12
CA ALA A 171 0.35 9.06 -4.32
C ALA A 171 -0.83 8.09 -4.18
N ILE A 172 -0.74 7.10 -3.29
CA ILE A 172 -1.71 6.02 -3.09
C ILE A 172 -2.30 5.98 -1.68
N ASP A 173 -2.29 7.09 -0.94
CA ASP A 173 -2.82 7.20 0.43
C ASP A 173 -2.36 6.07 1.38
N ALA A 174 -1.09 5.68 1.31
CA ALA A 174 -0.55 4.62 2.15
C ALA A 174 -0.76 4.91 3.64
N HIS A 175 -1.13 3.88 4.39
CA HIS A 175 -1.62 4.02 5.75
C HIS A 175 -0.99 2.98 6.68
N GLY A 176 -1.14 3.17 7.97
CA GLY A 176 -0.77 2.22 9.02
C GLY A 176 -1.96 1.44 9.56
N THR A 177 -1.94 1.19 10.86
CA THR A 177 -3.01 0.53 11.61
C THR A 177 -3.15 1.25 12.93
N ALA A 178 -4.04 2.24 13.00
CA ALA A 178 -4.28 3.00 14.21
C ALA A 178 -5.63 3.73 14.19
N VAL A 179 -6.31 3.70 15.31
CA VAL A 179 -7.38 4.60 15.73
C VAL A 179 -7.11 4.98 17.20
N PRO A 180 -7.73 5.99 17.80
CA PRO A 180 -7.59 6.25 19.23
C PRO A 180 -8.04 5.04 20.04
N ALA A 181 -7.26 4.59 21.02
CA ALA A 181 -7.74 3.69 22.05
C ALA A 181 -8.78 4.43 22.93
N GLU A 182 -9.54 3.68 23.74
CA GLU A 182 -10.47 4.30 24.67
C GLU A 182 -9.72 5.22 25.65
N GLY A 183 -10.09 6.50 25.66
CA GLY A 183 -9.44 7.53 26.48
C GLY A 183 -8.07 8.02 25.93
N GLU A 184 -7.61 7.51 24.80
CA GLU A 184 -6.36 8.00 24.17
C GLU A 184 -6.57 9.39 23.55
N VAL A 185 -5.69 10.32 23.91
CA VAL A 185 -5.62 11.64 23.28
C VAL A 185 -4.57 11.58 22.16
N ARG A 186 -4.93 12.10 20.98
CA ARG A 186 -4.01 12.18 19.84
C ARG A 186 -2.75 12.94 20.23
N ALA A 187 -1.58 12.38 19.99
CA ALA A 187 -0.32 13.09 20.18
C ALA A 187 -0.16 14.20 19.12
N PRO A 188 0.48 15.34 19.48
CA PRO A 188 0.77 16.41 18.52
C PRO A 188 1.52 15.88 17.30
N GLY A 189 1.17 16.40 16.13
CA GLY A 189 1.89 16.05 14.90
C GLY A 189 1.65 14.62 14.40
N THR A 190 0.58 13.96 14.84
CA THR A 190 0.23 12.60 14.42
C THR A 190 -1.13 12.56 13.73
N THR A 191 -1.37 11.50 12.95
CA THR A 191 -2.66 11.21 12.31
C THR A 191 -3.02 9.75 12.54
N TYR A 192 -4.31 9.44 12.52
CA TYR A 192 -4.82 8.07 12.43
C TYR A 192 -5.20 7.67 10.99
N GLY A 193 -5.16 8.63 10.06
CA GLY A 193 -5.42 8.44 8.64
C GLY A 193 -4.18 7.99 7.85
N SER A 194 -4.13 8.39 6.58
CA SER A 194 -3.00 8.12 5.69
C SER A 194 -1.80 9.03 5.96
N LEU A 195 -0.63 8.65 5.40
CA LEU A 195 0.54 9.51 5.39
C LEU A 195 0.29 10.84 4.66
N SER A 196 -0.60 10.84 3.66
CA SER A 196 -0.96 12.03 2.90
C SER A 196 -1.63 13.09 3.77
N ASN A 197 -2.25 12.69 4.89
CA ASN A 197 -2.81 13.64 5.85
C ASN A 197 -1.74 14.41 6.64
N LEU A 198 -0.49 13.94 6.67
CA LEU A 198 0.63 14.64 7.33
C LEU A 198 1.31 15.69 6.44
N VAL A 199 0.95 15.80 5.16
CA VAL A 199 1.54 16.78 4.24
C VAL A 199 1.05 18.18 4.59
N LEU A 200 1.99 19.09 4.84
CA LEU A 200 1.72 20.51 5.08
C LEU A 200 1.95 21.37 3.84
N ARG A 201 2.89 20.94 3.00
CA ARG A 201 3.26 21.59 1.74
C ARG A 201 3.83 20.55 0.81
N LEU A 202 3.63 20.71 -0.49
CA LEU A 202 4.29 19.90 -1.50
C LEU A 202 4.75 20.75 -2.69
N THR A 203 5.80 20.30 -3.38
CA THR A 203 6.25 20.86 -4.65
C THR A 203 6.02 19.83 -5.75
N ALA A 204 5.30 20.20 -6.79
CA ALA A 204 5.02 19.37 -7.95
C ALA A 204 5.41 20.08 -9.25
N VAL A 205 5.78 19.29 -10.25
CA VAL A 205 5.97 19.78 -11.62
C VAL A 205 4.60 19.81 -12.30
N VAL A 206 4.16 21.00 -12.67
CA VAL A 206 2.84 21.28 -13.21
C VAL A 206 2.92 22.25 -14.38
N TRP A 207 1.88 22.27 -15.22
CA TRP A 207 1.77 23.23 -16.31
C TRP A 207 1.59 24.66 -15.80
N ASP A 208 2.42 25.57 -16.28
CA ASP A 208 2.28 27.01 -16.11
C ASP A 208 1.71 27.63 -17.39
N PRO A 209 0.43 28.05 -17.41
CA PRO A 209 -0.18 28.65 -18.59
C PRO A 209 0.44 29.99 -18.98
N GLY A 210 1.02 30.73 -18.03
CA GLY A 210 1.70 32.00 -18.31
C GLY A 210 3.03 31.81 -19.05
N ALA A 211 3.78 30.77 -18.69
CA ALA A 211 5.03 30.40 -19.36
C ALA A 211 4.82 29.50 -20.58
N GLY A 212 3.66 28.87 -20.72
CA GLY A 212 3.40 27.86 -21.76
C GLY A 212 4.33 26.64 -21.61
N ALA A 213 4.67 26.26 -20.40
CA ALA A 213 5.65 25.22 -20.08
C ALA A 213 5.38 24.59 -18.72
N TYR A 214 5.93 23.41 -18.46
CA TYR A 214 5.97 22.81 -17.14
C TYR A 214 6.98 23.52 -16.25
N ALA A 215 6.60 23.77 -15.00
CA ALA A 215 7.44 24.39 -13.98
C ALA A 215 7.22 23.74 -12.61
N ALA A 216 8.20 23.82 -11.73
CA ALA A 216 8.05 23.43 -10.34
C ALA A 216 7.23 24.50 -9.61
N ARG A 217 6.16 24.06 -8.92
CA ARG A 217 5.28 24.94 -8.13
C ARG A 217 5.00 24.31 -6.78
N SER A 218 5.05 25.14 -5.73
CA SER A 218 4.69 24.72 -4.38
C SER A 218 3.23 25.01 -4.09
N PHE A 219 2.62 24.11 -3.32
CA PHE A 219 1.23 24.17 -2.88
C PHE A 219 1.20 24.03 -1.37
N GLU A 220 0.61 25.00 -0.69
CA GLU A 220 0.36 24.91 0.74
C GLU A 220 -0.84 23.99 1.02
N ARG A 221 -0.90 23.42 2.21
CA ARG A 221 -2.01 22.52 2.60
C ARG A 221 -3.38 23.17 2.48
N SER A 222 -3.48 24.48 2.65
CA SER A 222 -4.72 25.25 2.51
C SER A 222 -5.09 25.62 1.07
N ASP A 223 -4.19 25.39 0.09
CA ASP A 223 -4.51 25.61 -1.32
C ASP A 223 -5.55 24.59 -1.80
N PRO A 224 -6.69 24.99 -2.36
CA PRO A 224 -7.70 24.06 -2.86
C PRO A 224 -7.18 23.04 -3.89
N GLN A 225 -6.15 23.39 -4.67
CA GLN A 225 -5.53 22.45 -5.62
C GLN A 225 -4.72 21.36 -4.92
N CYS A 226 -4.27 21.60 -3.68
CA CYS A 226 -3.54 20.63 -2.89
C CYS A 226 -4.36 19.35 -2.66
N ALA A 227 -5.68 19.45 -2.51
CA ALA A 227 -6.57 18.30 -2.31
C ALA A 227 -6.37 17.18 -3.35
N ALA A 228 -6.19 17.54 -4.62
CA ALA A 228 -5.97 16.58 -5.71
C ALA A 228 -4.53 16.04 -5.76
N LEU A 229 -3.57 16.75 -5.18
CA LEU A 229 -2.15 16.41 -5.22
C LEU A 229 -1.73 15.48 -4.08
N LEU A 230 -2.46 15.50 -2.94
CA LEU A 230 -2.13 14.73 -1.74
C LEU A 230 -2.21 13.20 -1.94
N ALA A 231 -3.16 12.74 -2.76
CA ALA A 231 -3.28 11.34 -3.20
C ALA A 231 -3.58 11.35 -4.71
N ASN A 232 -2.55 11.50 -5.54
CA ASN A 232 -2.69 11.85 -6.95
C ASN A 232 -2.61 10.65 -7.92
N LEU A 233 -2.45 9.43 -7.41
CA LEU A 233 -2.35 8.17 -8.18
C LEU A 233 -1.21 8.18 -9.23
N GLY A 234 -0.21 9.05 -9.05
CA GLY A 234 0.86 9.28 -10.01
C GLY A 234 0.44 10.10 -11.24
N ARG A 235 -0.71 10.79 -11.21
CA ARG A 235 -1.21 11.73 -12.22
C ARG A 235 -0.59 13.13 -12.08
N ALA A 236 0.22 13.34 -11.04
CA ALA A 236 1.06 14.51 -10.86
C ALA A 236 2.47 14.06 -10.44
N PHE A 237 3.48 14.84 -10.78
CA PHE A 237 4.86 14.56 -10.39
C PHE A 237 5.27 15.43 -9.21
N VAL A 238 5.16 14.86 -8.01
CA VAL A 238 5.64 15.50 -6.77
C VAL A 238 7.14 15.27 -6.65
N THR A 239 7.91 16.33 -6.40
CA THR A 239 9.37 16.28 -6.24
C THR A 239 9.82 16.35 -4.79
N GLU A 240 9.07 17.06 -3.94
CA GLU A 240 9.39 17.32 -2.53
C GLU A 240 8.11 17.54 -1.73
N VAL A 241 8.12 17.16 -0.46
CA VAL A 241 7.05 17.45 0.49
C VAL A 241 7.60 17.95 1.83
N THR A 242 6.79 18.72 2.54
CA THR A 242 6.99 19.02 3.96
C THR A 242 5.94 18.25 4.75
N LEU A 243 6.41 17.34 5.60
CA LEU A 243 5.57 16.49 6.45
C LEU A 243 5.57 16.96 7.89
N LEU A 244 4.44 16.81 8.54
CA LEU A 244 4.29 16.92 9.98
C LEU A 244 4.81 15.62 10.62
N ALA A 245 5.58 15.73 11.70
CA ALA A 245 6.09 14.61 12.48
C ALA A 245 5.82 14.84 13.97
N GLY A 246 5.28 13.84 14.63
CA GLY A 246 5.04 13.85 16.07
C GLY A 246 6.26 13.46 16.88
N PRO A 247 6.17 13.44 18.20
CA PRO A 247 7.21 12.88 19.06
C PRO A 247 7.39 11.37 18.78
N LEU A 248 8.60 10.88 18.98
CA LEU A 248 8.89 9.46 18.80
C LEU A 248 8.04 8.60 19.75
N ALA A 249 7.11 7.86 19.19
CA ALA A 249 6.27 6.95 19.95
C ALA A 249 7.00 5.61 20.20
N ARG A 250 6.84 5.08 21.41
CA ARG A 250 7.24 3.71 21.77
C ARG A 250 6.00 2.85 21.93
N LEU A 251 6.05 1.69 21.32
CA LEU A 251 4.94 0.75 21.33
C LEU A 251 5.37 -0.57 21.98
N ARG A 252 4.39 -1.29 22.51
CA ARG A 252 4.44 -2.71 22.78
C ARG A 252 3.61 -3.44 21.74
N CYS A 253 4.13 -4.50 21.15
CA CYS A 253 3.41 -5.37 20.21
C CYS A 253 3.27 -6.77 20.82
N VAL A 254 2.04 -7.17 21.12
CA VAL A 254 1.73 -8.52 21.59
C VAL A 254 1.13 -9.31 20.42
N SER A 255 1.81 -10.38 20.03
CA SER A 255 1.33 -11.37 19.05
C SER A 255 0.54 -12.45 19.75
N ARG A 256 -0.73 -12.65 19.38
CA ARG A 256 -1.61 -13.68 19.91
C ARG A 256 -1.96 -14.69 18.84
N VAL A 257 -1.90 -15.94 19.17
CA VAL A 257 -2.25 -17.08 18.30
C VAL A 257 -3.25 -18.02 19.01
N ASP A 258 -3.78 -17.59 20.15
CA ASP A 258 -4.67 -18.36 21.00
C ASP A 258 -6.15 -18.00 20.84
N VAL A 259 -6.48 -16.92 20.13
CA VAL A 259 -7.86 -16.44 19.93
C VAL A 259 -8.48 -17.15 18.73
N PRO A 260 -9.56 -17.94 18.91
CA PRO A 260 -10.25 -18.54 17.78
C PRO A 260 -10.88 -17.50 16.86
N ALA A 261 -10.90 -17.75 15.56
CA ALA A 261 -11.58 -16.89 14.58
C ALA A 261 -13.07 -16.72 14.89
N ALA A 262 -13.72 -17.77 15.40
CA ALA A 262 -15.12 -17.72 15.81
C ALA A 262 -15.38 -16.79 17.02
N GLU A 263 -14.39 -16.59 17.89
CA GLU A 263 -14.45 -15.62 18.99
C GLU A 263 -14.05 -14.22 18.52
N LEU A 264 -12.92 -14.10 17.83
CA LEU A 264 -12.41 -12.81 17.35
C LEU A 264 -13.41 -12.10 16.42
N PHE A 265 -14.01 -12.86 15.51
CA PHE A 265 -14.96 -12.39 14.50
C PHE A 265 -16.42 -12.73 14.87
N ALA A 266 -16.74 -12.84 16.16
CA ALA A 266 -18.09 -13.10 16.62
C ALA A 266 -19.05 -11.95 16.25
N ALA A 267 -20.35 -12.23 16.30
CA ALA A 267 -21.38 -11.21 16.05
C ALA A 267 -21.24 -10.03 17.03
N PRO A 268 -21.63 -8.80 16.63
CA PRO A 268 -21.65 -7.66 17.54
C PRO A 268 -22.39 -7.96 18.84
N GLY A 269 -21.82 -7.51 19.96
CA GLY A 269 -22.41 -7.72 21.29
C GLY A 269 -22.21 -9.12 21.90
N ALA A 270 -21.50 -10.03 21.25
CA ALA A 270 -21.22 -11.37 21.78
C ALA A 270 -20.31 -11.36 23.03
N GLY A 271 -19.59 -10.28 23.28
CA GLY A 271 -18.59 -10.20 24.35
C GLY A 271 -17.36 -11.06 24.10
N GLY A 272 -16.43 -11.12 25.07
CA GLY A 272 -15.22 -11.92 24.97
C GLY A 272 -14.07 -11.20 24.24
N ARG A 273 -13.16 -11.98 23.61
CA ARG A 273 -11.97 -11.47 22.93
C ARG A 273 -12.28 -11.18 21.46
N THR A 274 -13.23 -10.26 21.23
CA THR A 274 -13.62 -9.82 19.88
C THR A 274 -12.61 -8.85 19.30
N PHE A 275 -12.58 -8.68 17.98
CA PHE A 275 -11.72 -7.72 17.29
C PHE A 275 -11.93 -6.30 17.83
N ASP A 276 -13.19 -5.92 18.03
CA ASP A 276 -13.59 -4.64 18.58
C ASP A 276 -13.10 -4.44 20.02
N SER A 277 -13.14 -5.48 20.88
CA SER A 277 -12.62 -5.40 22.25
C SER A 277 -11.12 -5.10 22.30
N PHE A 278 -10.32 -5.69 21.41
CA PHE A 278 -8.90 -5.36 21.29
C PHE A 278 -8.70 -3.95 20.73
N LEU A 279 -9.49 -3.56 19.73
CA LEU A 279 -9.42 -2.24 19.12
C LEU A 279 -9.78 -1.14 20.13
N ALA A 280 -10.80 -1.33 20.94
CA ALA A 280 -11.17 -0.39 22.01
C ALA A 280 -10.03 -0.23 23.02
N ALA A 281 -9.45 -1.35 23.45
CA ALA A 281 -8.40 -1.34 24.47
C ALA A 281 -7.07 -0.74 24.01
N THR A 282 -6.72 -0.82 22.71
CA THR A 282 -5.37 -0.48 22.25
C THR A 282 -5.31 0.43 21.03
N GLY A 283 -6.40 0.57 20.31
CA GLY A 283 -6.49 1.36 19.07
C GLY A 283 -5.73 0.80 17.87
N ARG A 284 -4.94 -0.26 18.04
CA ARG A 284 -4.02 -0.75 16.99
C ARG A 284 -4.05 -2.27 16.95
N VAL A 285 -4.77 -2.81 15.97
CA VAL A 285 -4.99 -4.26 15.82
C VAL A 285 -4.87 -4.67 14.36
N GLU A 286 -4.17 -5.77 14.13
CA GLU A 286 -4.11 -6.45 12.83
C GLU A 286 -4.37 -7.94 13.01
N ALA A 287 -5.33 -8.49 12.26
CA ALA A 287 -5.54 -9.92 12.20
C ALA A 287 -5.01 -10.47 10.87
N ILE A 288 -4.06 -11.39 10.94
CA ILE A 288 -3.48 -12.13 9.81
C ILE A 288 -4.06 -13.54 9.87
N TRP A 289 -5.01 -13.84 9.00
CA TRP A 289 -5.76 -15.10 9.04
C TRP A 289 -5.44 -15.98 7.85
N PHE A 290 -4.70 -17.05 8.09
CA PHE A 290 -4.36 -18.02 7.05
C PHE A 290 -5.60 -18.84 6.64
N PRO A 291 -5.79 -19.11 5.33
CA PRO A 291 -6.97 -19.83 4.84
C PRO A 291 -7.06 -21.24 5.45
N PHE A 292 -8.28 -21.70 5.70
CA PHE A 292 -8.58 -23.01 6.27
C PHE A 292 -8.00 -23.25 7.68
N THR A 293 -7.68 -22.18 8.45
CA THR A 293 -7.26 -22.28 9.85
C THR A 293 -8.34 -21.75 10.78
N GLU A 294 -8.32 -22.23 12.02
CA GLU A 294 -9.32 -21.84 13.03
C GLU A 294 -8.90 -20.60 13.84
N ARG A 295 -7.64 -20.20 13.78
CA ARG A 295 -7.07 -19.10 14.56
C ARG A 295 -6.23 -18.20 13.68
N PRO A 296 -6.46 -16.88 13.72
CA PRO A 296 -5.55 -15.91 13.12
C PRO A 296 -4.30 -15.70 13.99
N TRP A 297 -3.26 -15.13 13.39
CA TRP A 297 -2.22 -14.42 14.10
C TRP A 297 -2.71 -12.99 14.32
N LEU A 298 -3.03 -12.67 15.57
CA LEU A 298 -3.48 -11.34 15.96
C LEU A 298 -2.30 -10.54 16.51
N LYS A 299 -2.02 -9.39 15.93
CA LYS A 299 -1.04 -8.43 16.43
C LYS A 299 -1.78 -7.26 17.07
N VAL A 300 -1.42 -6.96 18.32
CA VAL A 300 -2.02 -5.90 19.12
C VAL A 300 -0.92 -4.98 19.59
N TRP A 301 -1.00 -3.70 19.18
CA TRP A 301 -0.02 -2.69 19.63
C TRP A 301 -0.68 -1.73 20.60
N SER A 302 0.04 -1.41 21.66
CA SER A 302 -0.33 -0.35 22.61
C SER A 302 0.78 0.67 22.73
N VAL A 303 0.42 1.92 22.96
CA VAL A 303 1.40 2.95 23.34
C VAL A 303 1.98 2.58 24.70
N SER A 304 3.29 2.48 24.78
CA SER A 304 4.01 2.05 25.98
C SER A 304 5.33 2.83 26.09
N PRO A 305 5.32 4.03 26.68
CA PRO A 305 6.52 4.87 26.82
C PRO A 305 7.64 4.15 27.54
N GLU A 306 7.31 3.34 28.54
CA GLU A 306 8.24 2.51 29.29
C GLU A 306 8.17 1.05 28.85
N ARG A 307 9.32 0.36 28.92
CA ARG A 307 9.38 -1.04 28.56
C ARG A 307 8.75 -1.93 29.65
N PRO A 308 7.71 -2.71 29.33
CA PRO A 308 7.23 -3.74 30.23
C PRO A 308 8.32 -4.80 30.50
N VAL A 309 8.39 -5.31 31.72
CA VAL A 309 9.45 -6.26 32.14
C VAL A 309 9.48 -7.51 31.27
N THR A 310 8.32 -7.98 30.82
CA THR A 310 8.17 -9.18 29.98
C THR A 310 8.51 -8.95 28.52
N SER A 311 8.55 -7.70 28.06
CA SER A 311 8.71 -7.40 26.64
C SER A 311 10.17 -7.45 26.21
N ARG A 312 10.42 -8.12 25.10
CA ARG A 312 11.71 -8.13 24.42
C ARG A 312 11.94 -6.77 23.72
N PRO A 313 13.05 -6.06 24.00
CA PRO A 313 13.36 -4.82 23.31
C PRO A 313 13.82 -5.09 21.87
N VAL A 314 13.44 -4.21 20.95
CA VAL A 314 13.91 -4.16 19.56
C VAL A 314 14.43 -2.76 19.24
N THR A 315 15.62 -2.70 18.66
CA THR A 315 16.38 -1.46 18.39
C THR A 315 16.49 -1.15 16.90
N GLY A 316 15.90 -1.98 16.05
CA GLY A 316 15.81 -1.80 14.60
C GLY A 316 14.55 -2.46 14.07
N PRO A 317 14.17 -2.21 12.78
CA PRO A 317 12.99 -2.81 12.17
C PRO A 317 12.97 -4.33 12.33
N TYR A 318 11.95 -4.84 13.02
CA TYR A 318 11.87 -6.27 13.33
C TYR A 318 11.12 -7.01 12.24
N ASN A 319 11.89 -7.69 11.39
CA ASN A 319 11.32 -8.61 10.42
C ASN A 319 11.24 -10.02 11.03
N TYR A 320 10.03 -10.54 11.18
CA TYR A 320 9.84 -11.87 11.75
C TYR A 320 10.52 -12.93 10.86
N PRO A 321 11.49 -13.71 11.40
CA PRO A 321 12.29 -14.64 10.58
C PRO A 321 11.45 -15.65 9.78
N PHE A 322 10.31 -16.09 10.33
CA PHE A 322 9.41 -17.02 9.67
C PHE A 322 8.57 -16.37 8.55
N SER A 323 8.52 -15.02 8.47
CA SER A 323 7.89 -14.29 7.36
C SER A 323 8.85 -14.05 6.20
N ASP A 324 10.13 -13.78 6.50
CA ASP A 324 11.14 -13.47 5.49
C ASP A 324 11.88 -14.73 5.01
N THR A 325 12.31 -15.57 5.94
CA THR A 325 12.91 -16.87 5.62
C THR A 325 11.84 -17.95 5.72
N VAL A 326 11.13 -18.16 4.62
CA VAL A 326 10.03 -19.13 4.57
C VAL A 326 10.54 -20.52 4.96
N PRO A 327 10.01 -21.17 6.02
CA PRO A 327 10.45 -22.49 6.43
C PRO A 327 10.27 -23.53 5.32
N SER A 328 11.20 -24.49 5.20
CA SER A 328 11.21 -25.47 4.11
C SER A 328 9.86 -26.17 3.86
N PRO A 329 9.08 -26.58 4.89
CA PRO A 329 7.77 -27.21 4.65
C PRO A 329 6.76 -26.25 4.00
N VAL A 330 6.80 -24.96 4.34
CA VAL A 330 5.93 -23.94 3.75
C VAL A 330 6.36 -23.65 2.31
N ALA A 331 7.67 -23.53 2.07
CA ALA A 331 8.23 -23.31 0.74
C ALA A 331 7.93 -24.48 -0.22
N ASP A 332 8.03 -25.74 0.26
CA ASP A 332 7.70 -26.93 -0.53
C ASP A 332 6.22 -26.96 -0.92
N LEU A 333 5.32 -26.71 0.03
CA LEU A 333 3.88 -26.66 -0.25
C LEU A 333 3.54 -25.53 -1.24
N ALA A 334 4.12 -24.34 -1.06
CA ALA A 334 3.93 -23.23 -1.99
C ALA A 334 4.42 -23.58 -3.40
N GLY A 335 5.60 -24.18 -3.53
CA GLY A 335 6.15 -24.65 -4.81
C GLY A 335 5.28 -25.70 -5.49
N ARG A 336 4.71 -26.64 -4.73
CA ARG A 336 3.78 -27.65 -5.26
C ARG A 336 2.45 -27.05 -5.71
N ILE A 337 1.92 -26.05 -4.98
CA ILE A 337 0.72 -25.30 -5.39
C ILE A 337 0.98 -24.56 -6.70
N LEU A 338 2.11 -23.88 -6.82
CA LEU A 338 2.54 -23.23 -8.07
C LEU A 338 2.73 -24.22 -9.21
N GLY A 339 3.11 -25.47 -8.90
CA GLY A 339 3.18 -26.60 -9.83
C GLY A 339 1.81 -27.26 -10.14
N GLY A 340 0.70 -26.66 -9.70
CA GLY A 340 -0.66 -27.10 -10.04
C GLY A 340 -1.37 -27.95 -8.97
N GLN A 341 -0.72 -28.28 -7.84
CA GLN A 341 -1.35 -29.06 -6.76
C GLN A 341 -2.16 -28.16 -5.81
N ILE A 342 -3.16 -27.48 -6.36
CA ILE A 342 -3.96 -26.44 -5.66
C ILE A 342 -4.71 -26.99 -4.43
N GLN A 343 -5.03 -28.29 -4.40
CA GLN A 343 -5.69 -28.95 -3.26
C GLN A 343 -4.85 -28.95 -1.98
N LEU A 344 -3.56 -28.56 -2.07
CA LEU A 344 -2.68 -28.38 -0.92
C LEU A 344 -2.86 -27.04 -0.19
N ALA A 345 -3.70 -26.13 -0.69
CA ALA A 345 -3.94 -24.84 -0.04
C ALA A 345 -4.34 -24.94 1.45
N PRO A 346 -5.22 -25.88 1.89
CA PRO A 346 -5.49 -26.07 3.31
C PRO A 346 -4.27 -26.56 4.12
N ALA A 347 -3.39 -27.35 3.51
CA ALA A 347 -2.15 -27.78 4.16
C ALA A 347 -1.16 -26.62 4.27
N LEU A 348 -1.07 -25.76 3.26
CA LEU A 348 -0.23 -24.57 3.27
C LEU A 348 -0.69 -23.60 4.37
N GLY A 349 -2.00 -23.31 4.47
CA GLY A 349 -2.52 -22.43 5.53
C GLY A 349 -2.17 -22.92 6.94
N ARG A 350 -2.36 -24.24 7.19
CA ARG A 350 -1.95 -24.85 8.46
C ARG A 350 -0.44 -24.78 8.70
N ALA A 351 0.37 -25.01 7.67
CA ALA A 351 1.83 -24.95 7.77
C ALA A 351 2.31 -23.51 8.09
N GLN A 352 1.72 -22.50 7.45
CA GLN A 352 2.01 -21.09 7.73
C GLN A 352 1.66 -20.71 9.17
N TYR A 353 0.47 -21.10 9.65
CA TYR A 353 0.07 -20.88 11.03
C TYR A 353 1.02 -21.59 12.03
N THR A 354 1.33 -22.85 11.80
CA THR A 354 2.25 -23.63 12.66
C THR A 354 3.65 -22.99 12.69
N ALA A 355 4.15 -22.54 11.53
CA ALA A 355 5.43 -21.85 11.43
C ALA A 355 5.41 -20.52 12.20
N THR A 356 4.30 -19.79 12.17
CA THR A 356 4.12 -18.56 12.94
C THR A 356 4.18 -18.83 14.45
N VAL A 357 3.40 -19.79 14.93
CA VAL A 357 3.38 -20.18 16.36
C VAL A 357 4.77 -20.61 16.85
N ALA A 358 5.41 -21.52 16.11
CA ALA A 358 6.76 -21.99 16.42
C ALA A 358 7.79 -20.87 16.36
N GLY A 359 7.70 -20.00 15.34
CA GLY A 359 8.61 -18.88 15.15
C GLY A 359 8.52 -17.84 16.26
N LEU A 360 7.32 -17.45 16.67
CA LEU A 360 7.09 -16.52 17.79
C LEU A 360 7.72 -17.04 19.07
N THR A 361 7.58 -18.33 19.35
CA THR A 361 8.16 -18.98 20.54
C THR A 361 9.68 -19.06 20.43
N ALA A 362 10.20 -19.57 19.32
CA ALA A 362 11.65 -19.82 19.15
C ALA A 362 12.47 -18.52 19.15
N THR A 363 11.88 -17.40 18.71
CA THR A 363 12.56 -16.10 18.66
C THR A 363 12.19 -15.17 19.83
N ALA A 364 11.38 -15.64 20.78
CA ALA A 364 10.83 -14.83 21.87
C ALA A 364 10.21 -13.50 21.35
N SER A 365 9.47 -13.56 20.25
CA SER A 365 8.90 -12.39 19.58
C SER A 365 7.40 -12.23 19.74
N ALA A 366 6.79 -12.97 20.67
CA ALA A 366 5.38 -12.83 21.00
C ALA A 366 5.05 -11.53 21.76
N ASP A 367 6.04 -10.91 22.42
CA ASP A 367 5.89 -9.66 23.17
C ASP A 367 7.13 -8.78 22.93
N LEU A 368 6.99 -7.80 22.04
CA LEU A 368 8.06 -6.90 21.60
C LEU A 368 7.79 -5.47 22.08
N TRP A 369 8.87 -4.72 22.33
CA TRP A 369 8.80 -3.31 22.67
C TRP A 369 9.91 -2.51 22.00
N GLY A 370 9.61 -1.29 21.53
CA GLY A 370 10.57 -0.40 20.90
C GLY A 370 9.93 0.81 20.22
N ALA A 371 10.70 1.53 19.43
CA ALA A 371 10.17 2.60 18.59
C ALA A 371 9.10 2.06 17.62
N ALA A 372 8.07 2.85 17.35
CA ALA A 372 6.92 2.43 16.54
C ALA A 372 7.33 1.81 15.21
N LYS A 373 8.27 2.43 14.49
CA LYS A 373 8.78 1.93 13.20
C LYS A 373 9.39 0.52 13.27
N ASN A 374 9.90 0.12 14.44
CA ASN A 374 10.59 -1.17 14.61
C ASN A 374 9.63 -2.33 14.85
N LEU A 375 8.37 -2.06 15.17
CA LEU A 375 7.38 -3.05 15.62
C LEU A 375 6.31 -3.39 14.60
N GLN A 376 6.23 -2.65 13.51
CA GLN A 376 5.29 -2.96 12.44
C GLN A 376 5.76 -4.19 11.67
N LEU A 377 4.84 -4.87 10.98
CA LEU A 377 5.22 -5.98 10.12
C LEU A 377 6.12 -5.43 9.00
N TYR A 378 7.38 -5.84 9.02
CA TYR A 378 8.36 -5.31 8.09
C TYR A 378 8.45 -6.21 6.86
N VAL A 379 7.94 -5.75 5.73
CA VAL A 379 8.00 -6.45 4.44
C VAL A 379 9.26 -5.99 3.70
N ARG A 380 10.09 -6.95 3.30
CA ARG A 380 11.34 -6.70 2.54
C ARG A 380 11.18 -7.13 1.08
N PRO A 381 12.05 -6.68 0.17
CA PRO A 381 12.07 -7.18 -1.22
C PRO A 381 12.23 -8.69 -1.32
N THR A 382 12.77 -9.32 -0.26
CA THR A 382 12.92 -10.77 -0.14
C THR A 382 11.66 -11.49 0.34
N THR A 383 10.62 -10.79 0.77
CA THR A 383 9.34 -11.40 1.19
C THR A 383 8.62 -12.04 0.01
N LEU A 384 7.88 -13.13 0.25
CA LEU A 384 7.15 -13.84 -0.78
C LEU A 384 6.16 -12.89 -1.49
N HIS A 385 6.33 -12.74 -2.80
CA HIS A 385 5.45 -11.90 -3.60
C HIS A 385 4.11 -12.62 -3.78
N VAL A 386 3.03 -11.92 -3.48
CA VAL A 386 1.66 -12.42 -3.57
C VAL A 386 0.79 -11.46 -4.37
N HIS A 387 -0.30 -11.95 -4.95
CA HIS A 387 -1.39 -11.10 -5.39
C HIS A 387 -2.20 -10.70 -4.16
N ALA A 388 -2.69 -9.47 -4.15
CA ALA A 388 -3.57 -8.98 -3.10
C ALA A 388 -4.73 -8.19 -3.72
N ASN A 389 -5.95 -8.40 -3.23
CA ASN A 389 -7.01 -7.41 -3.38
C ASN A 389 -7.15 -6.63 -2.08
N GLY A 390 -7.70 -5.41 -2.12
CA GLY A 390 -7.83 -4.59 -0.92
C GLY A 390 -8.95 -3.57 -1.03
N TYR A 391 -9.69 -3.40 0.07
CA TYR A 391 -10.83 -2.48 0.16
C TYR A 391 -10.90 -1.83 1.54
N ALA A 392 -11.32 -0.55 1.56
CA ALA A 392 -11.61 0.24 2.75
C ALA A 392 -13.13 0.36 2.95
N VAL A 393 -13.66 -0.25 3.99
CA VAL A 393 -15.06 -0.11 4.40
C VAL A 393 -15.16 0.97 5.47
N ARG A 394 -15.76 2.12 5.13
CA ARG A 394 -15.93 3.25 6.05
C ARG A 394 -17.19 3.08 6.87
N VAL A 395 -17.05 3.09 8.18
CA VAL A 395 -18.16 2.88 9.14
C VAL A 395 -18.00 3.73 10.39
N PRO A 396 -19.07 3.92 11.18
CA PRO A 396 -18.93 4.34 12.56
C PRO A 396 -18.03 3.36 13.33
N ARG A 397 -17.30 3.83 14.30
CA ARG A 397 -16.43 2.96 15.10
C ARG A 397 -17.18 1.75 15.70
N SER A 398 -18.42 1.95 16.12
CA SER A 398 -19.29 0.88 16.63
C SER A 398 -19.68 -0.17 15.59
N GLY A 399 -19.51 0.12 14.30
CA GLY A 399 -19.80 -0.80 13.19
C GLY A 399 -18.65 -1.74 12.81
N VAL A 400 -17.47 -1.56 13.39
CA VAL A 400 -16.27 -2.35 13.03
C VAL A 400 -16.50 -3.85 13.18
N GLN A 401 -17.05 -4.28 14.33
CA GLN A 401 -17.28 -5.71 14.60
C GLN A 401 -18.30 -6.32 13.62
N GLU A 402 -19.30 -5.56 13.19
CA GLU A 402 -20.28 -6.01 12.20
C GLU A 402 -19.63 -6.28 10.84
N VAL A 403 -18.77 -5.36 10.36
CA VAL A 403 -18.02 -5.52 9.12
C VAL A 403 -17.13 -6.75 9.17
N VAL A 404 -16.35 -6.89 10.25
CA VAL A 404 -15.41 -8.00 10.41
C VAL A 404 -16.15 -9.34 10.53
N HIS A 405 -17.26 -9.39 11.27
CA HIS A 405 -18.12 -10.58 11.39
C HIS A 405 -18.70 -10.99 10.04
N GLY A 406 -19.36 -10.04 9.36
CA GLY A 406 -19.99 -10.29 8.06
C GLY A 406 -18.99 -10.76 7.01
N PHE A 407 -17.83 -10.10 6.94
CA PHE A 407 -16.75 -10.50 6.03
C PHE A 407 -16.22 -11.91 6.35
N ALA A 408 -15.93 -12.21 7.62
CA ALA A 408 -15.42 -13.52 8.02
C ALA A 408 -16.42 -14.65 7.72
N ALA A 409 -17.72 -14.42 7.94
CA ALA A 409 -18.79 -15.36 7.60
C ALA A 409 -18.87 -15.59 6.09
N PHE A 410 -18.90 -14.51 5.30
CA PHE A 410 -18.89 -14.57 3.83
C PHE A 410 -17.67 -15.33 3.31
N TYR A 411 -16.46 -14.91 3.70
CA TYR A 411 -15.19 -15.51 3.29
C TYR A 411 -15.15 -17.01 3.57
N THR A 412 -15.50 -17.41 4.79
CA THR A 412 -15.51 -18.82 5.19
C THR A 412 -16.51 -19.64 4.39
N ALA A 413 -17.72 -19.11 4.17
CA ALA A 413 -18.76 -19.78 3.38
C ALA A 413 -18.29 -19.96 1.91
N ARG A 414 -17.68 -18.94 1.33
CA ARG A 414 -17.17 -19.02 -0.05
C ARG A 414 -16.02 -20.00 -0.19
N LEU A 415 -15.01 -19.95 0.73
CA LEU A 415 -13.91 -20.93 0.72
C LEU A 415 -14.41 -22.37 0.77
N ARG A 416 -15.40 -22.66 1.64
CA ARG A 416 -16.02 -23.99 1.75
C ARG A 416 -16.74 -24.39 0.46
N ALA A 417 -17.49 -23.47 -0.14
CA ALA A 417 -18.20 -23.73 -1.39
C ALA A 417 -17.25 -24.02 -2.58
N TYR A 418 -16.10 -23.35 -2.64
CA TYR A 418 -15.07 -23.63 -3.62
C TYR A 418 -14.39 -24.97 -3.34
N ALA A 419 -13.98 -25.23 -2.11
CA ALA A 419 -13.32 -26.48 -1.71
C ALA A 419 -14.20 -27.72 -1.97
N ALA A 420 -15.53 -27.63 -1.75
CA ALA A 420 -16.48 -28.68 -2.06
C ALA A 420 -16.52 -29.05 -3.56
N ARG A 421 -16.01 -28.16 -4.43
CA ARG A 421 -15.89 -28.36 -5.87
C ARG A 421 -14.45 -28.67 -6.30
N GLY A 422 -13.56 -28.97 -5.34
CA GLY A 422 -12.14 -29.21 -5.58
C GLY A 422 -11.36 -27.96 -6.04
N ARG A 423 -11.89 -26.76 -5.78
CA ARG A 423 -11.27 -25.48 -6.15
C ARG A 423 -10.72 -24.79 -4.90
N PHE A 424 -9.53 -24.20 -5.01
CA PHE A 424 -8.82 -23.54 -3.92
C PHE A 424 -8.26 -22.19 -4.39
N PRO A 425 -9.11 -21.15 -4.48
CA PRO A 425 -8.74 -19.86 -5.10
C PRO A 425 -7.83 -19.00 -4.24
N VAL A 426 -7.69 -19.32 -2.94
CA VAL A 426 -6.92 -18.54 -1.96
C VAL A 426 -5.99 -19.47 -1.20
N ASN A 427 -4.74 -19.04 -1.04
CA ASN A 427 -3.69 -19.74 -0.30
C ASN A 427 -2.72 -18.81 0.44
N GLY A 428 -2.93 -17.49 0.36
CA GLY A 428 -2.33 -16.46 1.19
C GLY A 428 -3.25 -16.05 2.33
N ALA A 429 -2.79 -15.17 3.21
CA ALA A 429 -3.57 -14.71 4.36
C ALA A 429 -4.68 -13.73 3.97
N VAL A 430 -5.68 -13.61 4.83
CA VAL A 430 -6.52 -12.43 4.96
C VAL A 430 -5.86 -11.50 5.97
N GLU A 431 -5.79 -10.20 5.67
CA GLU A 431 -5.34 -9.17 6.59
C GLU A 431 -6.50 -8.21 6.88
N ILE A 432 -6.78 -8.01 8.17
CA ILE A 432 -7.82 -7.10 8.65
C ILE A 432 -7.19 -6.06 9.55
N ARG A 433 -7.35 -4.78 9.18
CA ARG A 433 -6.78 -3.62 9.88
C ARG A 433 -7.84 -2.54 10.01
N VAL A 434 -7.63 -1.58 10.93
CA VAL A 434 -8.51 -0.41 11.08
C VAL A 434 -7.67 0.85 11.20
N THR A 435 -8.09 1.89 10.48
CA THR A 435 -7.50 3.23 10.56
C THR A 435 -8.58 4.27 10.84
N GLY A 436 -8.16 5.44 11.33
CA GLY A 436 -8.98 6.65 11.25
C GLY A 436 -9.10 7.13 9.81
N LEU A 437 -9.80 8.24 9.62
CA LEU A 437 -9.91 8.93 8.34
C LEU A 437 -8.88 10.07 8.25
N ASP A 438 -8.74 10.65 7.06
CA ASP A 438 -7.87 11.80 6.79
C ASP A 438 -8.53 13.11 7.23
N ASP A 439 -8.62 13.33 8.54
CA ASP A 439 -9.16 14.58 9.09
C ASP A 439 -8.16 15.72 8.91
N PRO A 440 -8.47 16.76 8.09
CA PRO A 440 -7.57 17.89 7.89
C PRO A 440 -7.27 18.68 9.17
N ALA A 441 -8.15 18.61 10.17
CA ALA A 441 -7.95 19.28 11.46
C ALA A 441 -6.74 18.76 12.22
N GLU A 442 -6.33 17.50 11.98
CA GLU A 442 -5.14 16.91 12.59
C GLU A 442 -3.83 17.58 12.16
N THR A 443 -3.82 18.37 11.10
CA THR A 443 -2.65 19.15 10.66
C THR A 443 -2.44 20.44 11.45
N ALA A 444 -3.45 20.88 12.20
CA ALA A 444 -3.49 22.20 12.86
C ALA A 444 -3.28 23.40 11.89
N ILE A 445 -3.55 23.22 10.59
CA ILE A 445 -3.50 24.25 9.56
C ILE A 445 -4.91 24.75 9.26
N GLY A 446 -5.15 26.05 9.41
CA GLY A 446 -6.44 26.65 9.04
C GLY A 446 -6.74 26.50 7.54
N GLY A 447 -7.93 25.98 7.20
CA GLY A 447 -8.34 25.76 5.81
C GLY A 447 -7.65 24.58 5.12
N ALA A 448 -7.03 23.67 5.89
CA ALA A 448 -6.39 22.48 5.34
C ALA A 448 -7.35 21.64 4.47
N GLN A 449 -6.87 21.19 3.34
CA GLN A 449 -7.64 20.34 2.40
C GLN A 449 -7.50 18.86 2.79
N ALA A 450 -8.59 18.08 2.66
CA ALA A 450 -8.50 16.62 2.71
C ALA A 450 -7.90 16.05 1.42
N PRO A 451 -7.20 14.90 1.46
CA PRO A 451 -6.74 14.21 0.24
C PRO A 451 -7.93 13.68 -0.56
N ALA A 452 -8.34 14.37 -1.64
CA ALA A 452 -9.60 14.13 -2.32
C ALA A 452 -9.76 12.71 -2.91
N LEU A 453 -8.67 12.10 -3.35
CA LEU A 453 -8.64 10.73 -3.90
C LEU A 453 -8.16 9.69 -2.88
N SER A 454 -8.00 10.03 -1.61
CA SER A 454 -7.71 9.05 -0.57
C SER A 454 -8.94 8.20 -0.26
N ALA A 455 -8.75 6.90 -0.10
CA ALA A 455 -9.79 5.99 0.40
C ALA A 455 -10.27 6.41 1.80
N LEU A 456 -9.42 7.12 2.54
CA LEU A 456 -9.68 7.65 3.89
C LEU A 456 -10.25 9.09 3.89
N CYS A 457 -10.42 9.73 2.72
CA CYS A 457 -11.02 11.05 2.66
C CYS A 457 -12.40 11.05 3.31
N PRO A 458 -12.66 11.92 4.30
CA PRO A 458 -13.99 12.07 4.90
C PRO A 458 -15.05 12.35 3.84
N ASP A 459 -16.25 11.83 4.05
CA ASP A 459 -17.36 11.99 3.12
C ASP A 459 -18.50 12.75 3.79
N PRO A 460 -18.76 14.00 3.42
CA PRO A 460 -19.85 14.78 4.02
C PRO A 460 -21.24 14.17 3.82
N SER A 461 -21.42 13.33 2.80
CA SER A 461 -22.69 12.62 2.56
C SER A 461 -22.89 11.41 3.50
N HIS A 462 -21.79 10.92 4.10
CA HIS A 462 -21.78 9.83 5.06
C HIS A 462 -21.03 10.24 6.35
N PRO A 463 -21.54 11.22 7.10
CA PRO A 463 -20.82 11.80 8.25
C PRO A 463 -20.65 10.83 9.42
N ALA A 464 -21.36 9.70 9.41
CA ALA A 464 -21.21 8.64 10.41
C ALA A 464 -19.95 7.76 10.18
N GLY A 465 -19.26 7.89 9.06
CA GLY A 465 -17.98 7.21 8.82
C GLY A 465 -16.88 7.84 9.69
N GLU A 466 -16.39 7.12 10.69
CA GLU A 466 -15.36 7.57 11.64
C GLU A 466 -14.04 6.84 11.42
N VAL A 467 -14.11 5.60 10.91
CA VAL A 467 -12.98 4.72 10.69
C VAL A 467 -13.12 3.95 9.39
N ALA A 468 -12.01 3.42 8.88
CA ALA A 468 -12.00 2.51 7.76
C ALA A 468 -11.50 1.11 8.20
N VAL A 469 -12.28 0.09 7.90
CA VAL A 469 -11.89 -1.32 8.04
C VAL A 469 -11.27 -1.77 6.72
N TRP A 470 -9.99 -2.11 6.75
CA TRP A 470 -9.25 -2.62 5.60
C TRP A 470 -9.35 -4.14 5.55
N LEU A 471 -9.73 -4.64 4.39
CA LEU A 471 -9.98 -6.06 4.13
C LEU A 471 -9.18 -6.50 2.90
N ASP A 472 -8.09 -7.21 3.16
CA ASP A 472 -7.18 -7.70 2.13
C ASP A 472 -7.22 -9.22 2.06
N VAL A 473 -7.27 -9.77 0.86
CA VAL A 473 -7.14 -11.21 0.63
C VAL A 473 -5.94 -11.46 -0.28
N LEU A 474 -5.02 -12.29 0.18
CA LEU A 474 -3.77 -12.57 -0.52
C LEU A 474 -3.79 -13.97 -1.11
N THR A 475 -3.09 -14.13 -2.25
CA THR A 475 -2.87 -15.45 -2.86
C THR A 475 -1.57 -15.49 -3.66
N LEU A 476 -1.00 -16.67 -3.86
CA LEU A 476 0.16 -16.84 -4.73
C LEU A 476 -0.20 -16.49 -6.18
N PRO A 477 0.72 -15.88 -6.94
CA PRO A 477 0.51 -15.61 -8.36
C PRO A 477 0.16 -16.87 -9.15
N GLY A 478 -0.76 -16.75 -10.10
CA GLY A 478 -1.19 -17.88 -10.93
C GLY A 478 -2.13 -18.88 -10.25
N THR A 479 -2.63 -18.58 -9.02
CA THR A 479 -3.63 -19.43 -8.36
C THR A 479 -4.93 -19.47 -9.17
N PRO A 480 -5.38 -20.66 -9.65
CA PRO A 480 -6.60 -20.77 -10.44
C PRO A 480 -7.84 -20.29 -9.68
N ASN A 481 -8.76 -19.65 -10.38
CA ASN A 481 -10.03 -19.09 -9.87
C ASN A 481 -9.88 -17.96 -8.85
N SER A 482 -8.68 -17.43 -8.58
CA SER A 482 -8.48 -16.31 -7.65
C SER A 482 -9.23 -15.06 -8.12
N GLY A 483 -9.15 -14.69 -9.39
CA GLY A 483 -9.88 -13.53 -9.92
C GLY A 483 -11.39 -13.66 -9.76
N ALA A 484 -11.97 -14.86 -10.00
CA ALA A 484 -13.40 -15.08 -9.77
C ALA A 484 -13.77 -14.95 -8.28
N PHE A 485 -12.95 -15.47 -7.38
CA PHE A 485 -13.15 -15.33 -5.94
C PHE A 485 -13.03 -13.88 -5.49
N PHE A 486 -12.02 -13.16 -5.95
CA PHE A 486 -11.82 -11.74 -5.63
C PHE A 486 -12.97 -10.86 -6.16
N ARG A 487 -13.50 -11.18 -7.35
CA ARG A 487 -14.71 -10.52 -7.85
C ARG A 487 -15.94 -10.76 -6.96
N GLU A 488 -16.09 -11.96 -6.37
CA GLU A 488 -17.16 -12.24 -5.43
C GLU A 488 -16.99 -11.48 -4.11
N VAL A 489 -15.76 -11.36 -3.61
CA VAL A 489 -15.42 -10.52 -2.44
C VAL A 489 -15.77 -9.06 -2.73
N GLU A 490 -15.32 -8.52 -3.86
CA GLU A 490 -15.57 -7.15 -4.29
C GLU A 490 -17.08 -6.84 -4.36
N ARG A 491 -17.85 -7.71 -5.02
CA ARG A 491 -19.30 -7.54 -5.13
C ARG A 491 -20.02 -7.61 -3.79
N TYR A 492 -19.56 -8.51 -2.91
CA TYR A 492 -20.10 -8.59 -1.55
C TYR A 492 -19.86 -7.28 -0.81
N LEU A 493 -18.64 -6.75 -0.82
CA LEU A 493 -18.30 -5.53 -0.10
C LEU A 493 -19.07 -4.31 -0.62
N PHE A 494 -19.17 -4.11 -1.93
CA PHE A 494 -19.93 -3.01 -2.51
C PHE A 494 -21.44 -3.12 -2.25
N ALA A 495 -21.98 -4.33 -2.18
CA ALA A 495 -23.41 -4.54 -1.90
C ALA A 495 -23.75 -4.41 -0.41
N ALA A 496 -22.92 -4.98 0.47
CA ALA A 496 -23.15 -4.97 1.91
C ALA A 496 -22.80 -3.62 2.56
N HIS A 497 -21.81 -2.91 1.99
CA HIS A 497 -21.26 -1.68 2.55
C HIS A 497 -21.14 -0.59 1.46
N PRO A 498 -22.26 0.08 1.12
CA PRO A 498 -22.23 1.19 0.16
C PRO A 498 -21.19 2.26 0.55
N GLY A 499 -20.45 2.77 -0.42
CA GLY A 499 -19.36 3.71 -0.17
C GLY A 499 -18.03 3.06 0.18
N THR A 500 -17.91 1.72 0.09
CA THR A 500 -16.62 1.01 0.12
C THR A 500 -15.71 1.56 -0.97
N ARG A 501 -14.45 1.86 -0.61
CA ARG A 501 -13.40 2.34 -1.52
C ARG A 501 -12.36 1.27 -1.76
N VAL A 502 -11.70 1.36 -2.91
CA VAL A 502 -10.60 0.46 -3.27
C VAL A 502 -9.30 0.90 -2.60
N GLU A 503 -8.43 -0.05 -2.27
CA GLU A 503 -7.05 0.23 -1.90
C GLU A 503 -6.22 0.38 -3.18
N TRP A 504 -5.78 1.60 -3.47
CA TRP A 504 -5.18 1.97 -4.76
C TRP A 504 -3.99 1.11 -5.17
N SER A 505 -3.17 0.71 -4.21
CA SER A 505 -1.98 -0.09 -4.48
C SER A 505 -2.28 -1.53 -4.88
N LYS A 506 -3.47 -2.06 -4.59
CA LYS A 506 -3.82 -3.49 -4.71
C LYS A 506 -4.69 -3.80 -5.93
N GLY A 507 -5.19 -5.02 -6.00
CA GLY A 507 -6.10 -5.48 -7.05
C GLY A 507 -7.55 -5.14 -6.71
N TRP A 508 -8.30 -4.67 -7.70
CA TRP A 508 -9.73 -4.35 -7.66
C TRP A 508 -10.29 -4.28 -9.08
N ALA A 509 -11.59 -4.04 -9.27
CA ALA A 509 -12.28 -4.07 -10.57
C ALA A 509 -12.07 -5.40 -11.33
N TYR A 510 -12.44 -6.50 -10.68
CA TYR A 510 -12.19 -7.84 -11.21
C TYR A 510 -13.22 -8.28 -12.24
N THR A 511 -12.74 -8.80 -13.38
CA THR A 511 -13.50 -9.63 -14.32
C THR A 511 -12.97 -11.07 -14.35
N GLY A 512 -13.44 -11.87 -15.29
CA GLY A 512 -12.84 -13.19 -15.57
C GLY A 512 -11.41 -13.11 -16.11
N GLU A 513 -10.99 -11.96 -16.62
CA GLU A 513 -9.65 -11.71 -17.18
C GLU A 513 -8.63 -11.27 -16.12
N GLY A 514 -9.09 -10.74 -14.99
CA GLY A 514 -8.22 -10.28 -13.90
C GLY A 514 -8.70 -8.98 -13.26
N ALA A 515 -7.81 -8.36 -12.47
CA ALA A 515 -8.03 -7.08 -11.83
C ALA A 515 -8.00 -5.91 -12.84
N TRP A 516 -8.49 -4.76 -12.41
CA TRP A 516 -8.47 -3.45 -13.11
C TRP A 516 -9.14 -3.49 -14.50
N SER A 517 -10.11 -4.38 -14.69
CA SER A 517 -10.72 -4.65 -15.98
C SER A 517 -12.25 -4.52 -16.00
N ASP A 518 -12.94 -4.52 -14.86
CA ASP A 518 -14.40 -4.38 -14.79
C ASP A 518 -14.82 -2.92 -15.13
N PRO A 519 -15.50 -2.70 -16.28
CA PRO A 519 -15.87 -1.36 -16.72
C PRO A 519 -16.80 -0.65 -15.75
N ASP A 520 -17.76 -1.36 -15.16
CA ASP A 520 -18.73 -0.76 -14.25
C ASP A 520 -18.06 -0.27 -12.96
N VAL A 521 -17.10 -1.04 -12.45
CA VAL A 521 -16.33 -0.64 -11.26
C VAL A 521 -15.44 0.57 -11.57
N LEU A 522 -14.72 0.56 -12.69
CA LEU A 522 -13.82 1.63 -13.11
C LEU A 522 -14.56 2.95 -13.41
N ASP A 523 -15.65 2.85 -14.17
CA ASP A 523 -16.28 4.04 -14.76
C ASP A 523 -17.43 4.59 -13.89
N ARG A 524 -17.94 3.82 -12.91
CA ARG A 524 -19.11 4.21 -12.10
C ARG A 524 -18.92 3.98 -10.59
N VAL A 525 -18.57 2.77 -10.15
CA VAL A 525 -18.58 2.43 -8.71
C VAL A 525 -17.49 3.19 -7.98
N VAL A 526 -16.27 3.16 -8.50
CA VAL A 526 -15.12 3.87 -7.90
C VAL A 526 -15.36 5.38 -7.89
N PRO A 527 -15.65 6.07 -8.99
CA PRO A 527 -15.97 7.49 -8.97
C PRO A 527 -17.08 7.85 -7.97
N ALA A 528 -18.18 7.09 -7.98
CA ALA A 528 -19.32 7.35 -7.10
C ALA A 528 -18.96 7.22 -5.61
N SER A 529 -18.00 6.35 -5.24
CA SER A 529 -17.58 6.16 -3.84
C SER A 529 -16.86 7.38 -3.25
N PHE A 530 -16.32 8.27 -4.10
CA PHE A 530 -15.67 9.52 -3.71
C PHE A 530 -16.61 10.74 -3.79
N GLY A 531 -17.79 10.58 -4.43
CA GLY A 531 -18.77 11.65 -4.59
C GLY A 531 -18.22 12.87 -5.35
N PRO A 532 -18.68 14.10 -5.02
CA PRO A 532 -18.26 15.32 -5.73
C PRO A 532 -16.75 15.61 -5.66
N GLY A 533 -16.04 15.03 -4.70
CA GLY A 533 -14.58 15.15 -4.58
C GLY A 533 -13.83 14.55 -5.75
N TRP A 534 -14.39 13.51 -6.39
CA TRP A 534 -13.81 12.87 -7.57
C TRP A 534 -13.67 13.83 -8.75
N ASP A 535 -14.77 14.40 -9.19
CA ASP A 535 -14.78 15.29 -10.38
C ASP A 535 -13.91 16.54 -10.12
N ALA A 536 -13.95 17.07 -8.91
CA ALA A 536 -13.12 18.22 -8.53
C ALA A 536 -11.62 17.90 -8.61
N ALA A 537 -11.22 16.71 -8.12
CA ALA A 537 -9.83 16.25 -8.16
C ALA A 537 -9.37 15.98 -9.60
N VAL A 538 -10.15 15.26 -10.39
CA VAL A 538 -9.86 14.98 -11.82
C VAL A 538 -9.69 16.29 -12.59
N SER A 539 -10.63 17.23 -12.45
CA SER A 539 -10.55 18.54 -13.09
C SER A 539 -9.32 19.35 -12.65
N ALA A 540 -8.92 19.24 -11.38
CA ALA A 540 -7.71 19.91 -10.89
C ALA A 540 -6.45 19.29 -11.50
N LEU A 541 -6.36 17.97 -11.53
CA LEU A 541 -5.22 17.24 -12.14
C LEU A 541 -5.10 17.55 -13.63
N ASP A 542 -6.22 17.61 -14.37
CA ASP A 542 -6.21 17.96 -15.81
C ASP A 542 -5.77 19.41 -16.07
N ARG A 543 -6.13 20.35 -15.19
CA ARG A 543 -5.60 21.73 -15.29
C ARG A 543 -4.10 21.82 -14.98
N LEU A 544 -3.61 20.99 -14.08
CA LEU A 544 -2.20 20.96 -13.68
C LEU A 544 -1.31 20.23 -14.68
N ASP A 545 -1.90 19.34 -15.52
CA ASP A 545 -1.20 18.61 -16.58
C ASP A 545 -2.11 18.46 -17.82
N PRO A 546 -2.42 19.56 -18.54
CA PRO A 546 -3.36 19.54 -19.67
C PRO A 546 -2.83 18.75 -20.87
N ALA A 547 -1.52 18.62 -21.01
CA ALA A 547 -0.91 17.80 -22.05
C ALA A 547 -0.81 16.32 -21.68
N ARG A 548 -1.27 15.93 -20.48
CA ARG A 548 -1.28 14.56 -19.97
C ARG A 548 0.09 13.88 -20.03
N VAL A 549 1.14 14.63 -19.69
CA VAL A 549 2.52 14.13 -19.62
C VAL A 549 2.68 13.08 -18.52
N PHE A 550 1.96 13.25 -17.39
CA PHE A 550 2.05 12.36 -16.23
C PHE A 550 0.92 11.32 -16.20
N THR A 551 0.67 10.66 -17.31
CA THR A 551 -0.43 9.70 -17.43
C THR A 551 0.01 8.36 -18.03
N ASN A 552 -0.93 7.42 -18.09
CA ASN A 552 -0.86 6.17 -18.86
C ASN A 552 -2.29 5.75 -19.26
N PRO A 553 -2.47 4.77 -20.16
CA PRO A 553 -3.80 4.38 -20.64
C PRO A 553 -4.80 3.96 -19.54
N PHE A 554 -4.32 3.41 -18.43
CA PHE A 554 -5.19 3.05 -17.31
C PHE A 554 -5.70 4.30 -16.57
N LEU A 555 -4.80 5.25 -16.26
CA LEU A 555 -5.16 6.52 -15.62
C LEU A 555 -6.05 7.38 -16.52
N ASP A 556 -5.82 7.35 -17.84
CA ASP A 556 -6.66 8.03 -18.81
C ASP A 556 -8.09 7.51 -18.84
N ARG A 557 -8.28 6.24 -18.51
CA ARG A 557 -9.59 5.65 -18.35
C ARG A 557 -10.20 5.93 -16.99
N LEU A 558 -9.44 5.74 -15.91
CA LEU A 558 -9.93 5.85 -14.54
C LEU A 558 -10.31 7.29 -14.18
N LEU A 559 -9.46 8.25 -14.56
CA LEU A 559 -9.59 9.67 -14.23
C LEU A 559 -10.08 10.46 -15.45
N ARG A 560 -11.34 10.20 -15.84
CA ARG A 560 -12.05 10.87 -16.92
C ARG A 560 -12.97 11.95 -16.39
#